data_7d9cc528d07282c0e285efd543536cea
#
_entry.id   7d9cc528d07282c0e285efd543536cea
#
_cell.length_a   1.000
_cell.length_b   1.000
_cell.length_c   1.000
_cell.angle_alpha   90.00
_cell.angle_beta   90.00
_cell.angle_gamma   90.00
#
_symmetry.space_group_name_H-M   'P 1'
#
loop_
_entity.id
_entity.type
_entity.pdbx_description
1 polymer ?
#
loop_
_entity_poly.entity_id
_entity_poly.type
_entity_poly.pdbx_seq_one_letter_code
_entity_poly.pdbx_strand_id
1 'polypeptide(L)'
;MFLISCSKEQNRPNIIYILADDLGYGELGVYGQKIIETPHIDALAKNGMRFLQHYSGSPVCAPSRSVLMTGQHSGHTHIRGNDEWTERGDTWNYAAMFENPFLEGQRPILDSIITVAEILQKAGYKTGMVGKWGLGAPTTEGVPNKQGFDFFYGYNCQRQAHTLYPMHLWKNEVRDLLDNKMIPPHSDLKQGADPSDPASYKDFKLNDYAPELMHKEALNFIEENKDFPFFLYYASPLPHAPLQAPRNWVDYYQQ
;
A
#
# COMPACT_ATOMS: atom_id res chain seq x y z
N MET A 1 34.42 -40.08 -14.34
CA MET A 1 33.04 -40.03 -14.87
C MET A 1 32.31 -38.93 -14.10
N PHE A 2 32.28 -37.70 -14.65
CA PHE A 2 31.58 -36.58 -14.05
C PHE A 2 30.11 -36.66 -14.43
N LEU A 3 29.25 -36.89 -13.45
CA LEU A 3 27.80 -36.76 -13.65
C LEU A 3 27.46 -35.26 -13.61
N ILE A 4 27.25 -34.64 -14.76
CA ILE A 4 26.65 -33.32 -14.89
C ILE A 4 25.18 -33.51 -14.56
N SER A 5 24.81 -33.19 -13.32
CA SER A 5 23.40 -33.04 -12.93
C SER A 5 22.86 -31.80 -13.63
N CYS A 6 22.14 -32.01 -14.73
CA CYS A 6 21.34 -30.96 -15.35
C CYS A 6 20.12 -30.71 -14.44
N SER A 7 20.25 -29.86 -13.44
CA SER A 7 19.08 -29.33 -12.75
C SER A 7 18.32 -28.50 -13.78
N LYS A 8 17.13 -28.96 -14.19
CA LYS A 8 16.18 -28.09 -14.87
C LYS A 8 15.99 -26.86 -13.96
N GLU A 9 16.43 -25.70 -14.42
CA GLU A 9 16.05 -24.45 -13.78
C GLU A 9 14.51 -24.47 -13.67
N GLN A 10 14.06 -24.55 -12.43
CA GLN A 10 12.64 -24.51 -12.16
C GLN A 10 12.20 -23.08 -12.49
N ASN A 11 11.47 -22.91 -13.61
CA ASN A 11 10.99 -21.62 -14.07
C ASN A 11 10.02 -21.08 -13.01
N ARG A 12 10.54 -20.25 -12.08
CA ARG A 12 9.76 -19.65 -10.99
C ARG A 12 9.00 -18.46 -11.56
N PRO A 13 7.66 -18.43 -11.48
CA PRO A 13 6.89 -17.32 -12.00
C PRO A 13 7.13 -16.04 -11.18
N ASN A 14 7.08 -14.89 -11.83
CA ASN A 14 6.95 -13.62 -11.13
C ASN A 14 5.59 -13.54 -10.44
N ILE A 15 5.55 -12.94 -9.25
CA ILE A 15 4.35 -12.79 -8.44
C ILE A 15 4.10 -11.30 -8.24
N ILE A 16 2.97 -10.81 -8.74
CA ILE A 16 2.51 -9.44 -8.47
C ILE A 16 1.19 -9.54 -7.72
N TYR A 17 1.17 -9.08 -6.48
CA TYR A 17 -0.03 -9.03 -5.65
C TYR A 17 -0.47 -7.58 -5.51
N ILE A 18 -1.60 -7.22 -6.12
CA ILE A 18 -2.18 -5.88 -6.06
C ILE A 18 -3.32 -5.90 -5.05
N LEU A 19 -3.19 -5.11 -3.99
CA LEU A 19 -4.22 -4.89 -2.99
C LEU A 19 -4.76 -3.46 -3.15
N ALA A 20 -6.06 -3.30 -3.37
CA ALA A 20 -6.75 -2.02 -3.32
C ALA A 20 -7.37 -1.83 -1.93
N ASP A 21 -7.17 -0.64 -1.35
CA ASP A 21 -7.65 -0.32 0.00
C ASP A 21 -9.11 0.14 -0.06
N ASP A 22 -10.02 -0.60 0.59
CA ASP A 22 -11.46 -0.35 0.63
C ASP A 22 -12.19 -0.40 -0.73
N LEU A 23 -11.65 -1.12 -1.72
CA LEU A 23 -12.35 -1.33 -2.99
C LEU A 23 -13.50 -2.32 -2.81
N GLY A 24 -14.72 -1.84 -2.99
CA GLY A 24 -15.93 -2.65 -2.87
C GLY A 24 -16.11 -3.63 -4.03
N TYR A 25 -16.75 -4.77 -3.76
CA TYR A 25 -17.06 -5.79 -4.77
C TYR A 25 -17.81 -5.22 -5.98
N GLY A 26 -18.74 -4.30 -5.76
CA GLY A 26 -19.57 -3.70 -6.81
C GLY A 26 -18.92 -2.54 -7.57
N GLU A 27 -17.63 -2.27 -7.39
CA GLU A 27 -16.96 -1.11 -8.00
C GLU A 27 -16.15 -1.46 -9.25
N LEU A 28 -16.13 -2.72 -9.66
CA LEU A 28 -15.44 -3.18 -10.86
C LEU A 28 -16.42 -3.60 -11.97
N GLY A 29 -16.10 -3.26 -13.23
CA GLY A 29 -16.90 -3.63 -14.39
C GLY A 29 -17.15 -5.12 -14.49
N VAL A 30 -16.13 -5.95 -14.23
CA VAL A 30 -16.22 -7.42 -14.25
C VAL A 30 -17.23 -7.98 -13.22
N TYR A 31 -17.58 -7.24 -12.19
CA TYR A 31 -18.62 -7.59 -11.21
C TYR A 31 -19.94 -6.85 -11.44
N GLY A 32 -20.06 -6.09 -12.53
CA GLY A 32 -21.33 -5.57 -13.04
C GLY A 32 -21.57 -4.08 -12.82
N GLN A 33 -20.63 -3.32 -12.26
CA GLN A 33 -20.77 -1.85 -12.26
C GLN A 33 -20.61 -1.28 -13.68
N LYS A 34 -21.21 -0.11 -13.95
CA LYS A 34 -21.32 0.45 -15.31
C LYS A 34 -20.96 1.95 -15.40
N ILE A 35 -20.62 2.58 -14.29
CA ILE A 35 -20.36 4.03 -14.22
C ILE A 35 -18.87 4.31 -14.41
N ILE A 36 -18.02 3.56 -13.72
CA ILE A 36 -16.55 3.71 -13.76
C ILE A 36 -15.97 2.63 -14.66
N GLU A 37 -15.10 3.02 -15.55
CA GLU A 37 -14.42 2.09 -16.45
C GLU A 37 -13.20 1.45 -15.76
N THR A 38 -13.14 0.11 -15.80
CA THR A 38 -12.02 -0.67 -15.24
C THR A 38 -11.43 -1.64 -16.27
N PRO A 39 -11.07 -1.17 -17.49
CA PRO A 39 -10.81 -2.03 -18.65
C PRO A 39 -9.62 -2.97 -18.44
N HIS A 40 -8.57 -2.54 -17.74
CA HIS A 40 -7.39 -3.37 -17.48
C HIS A 40 -7.66 -4.46 -16.45
N ILE A 41 -8.41 -4.16 -15.39
CA ILE A 41 -8.82 -5.16 -14.38
C ILE A 41 -9.80 -6.16 -15.01
N ASP A 42 -10.75 -5.67 -15.80
CA ASP A 42 -11.70 -6.51 -16.52
C ASP A 42 -10.99 -7.45 -17.52
N ALA A 43 -9.93 -6.97 -18.18
CA ALA A 43 -9.10 -7.79 -19.06
C ALA A 43 -8.33 -8.88 -18.29
N LEU A 44 -7.80 -8.58 -17.11
CA LEU A 44 -7.19 -9.58 -16.24
C LEU A 44 -8.20 -10.66 -15.84
N ALA A 45 -9.40 -10.27 -15.45
CA ALA A 45 -10.46 -11.22 -15.08
C ALA A 45 -10.90 -12.08 -16.26
N LYS A 46 -10.95 -11.52 -17.48
CA LYS A 46 -11.30 -12.24 -18.71
C LYS A 46 -10.24 -13.28 -19.11
N ASN A 47 -8.96 -12.97 -18.88
CA ASN A 47 -7.84 -13.82 -19.29
C ASN A 47 -7.31 -14.71 -18.16
N GLY A 48 -7.85 -14.59 -16.96
CA GLY A 48 -7.43 -15.30 -15.76
C GLY A 48 -8.59 -15.98 -15.05
N MET A 49 -8.48 -16.06 -13.72
CA MET A 49 -9.50 -16.63 -12.85
C MET A 49 -10.20 -15.53 -12.04
N ARG A 50 -11.53 -15.50 -12.10
CA ARG A 50 -12.35 -14.60 -11.31
C ARG A 50 -12.96 -15.34 -10.10
N PHE A 51 -12.66 -14.85 -8.92
CA PHE A 51 -13.24 -15.38 -7.68
C PHE A 51 -14.54 -14.65 -7.36
N LEU A 52 -15.63 -15.40 -7.12
CA LEU A 52 -16.93 -14.86 -6.73
C LEU A 52 -17.12 -14.84 -5.20
N GLN A 53 -16.27 -15.57 -4.48
CA GLN A 53 -16.27 -15.72 -3.03
C GLN A 53 -14.83 -15.65 -2.54
N HIS A 54 -14.31 -14.43 -2.39
CA HIS A 54 -12.99 -14.16 -1.85
C HIS A 54 -13.09 -13.00 -0.86
N TYR A 55 -12.65 -13.23 0.36
CA TYR A 55 -12.86 -12.32 1.47
C TYR A 55 -11.53 -11.90 2.08
N SER A 56 -11.47 -10.65 2.52
CA SER A 56 -10.40 -10.15 3.36
C SER A 56 -10.42 -10.86 4.72
N GLY A 57 -9.25 -11.04 5.33
CA GLY A 57 -9.11 -11.68 6.64
C GLY A 57 -9.63 -10.83 7.80
N SER A 58 -9.88 -9.54 7.58
CA SER A 58 -10.45 -8.59 8.54
C SER A 58 -11.06 -7.40 7.78
N PRO A 59 -12.10 -6.75 8.33
CA PRO A 59 -12.67 -5.54 7.74
C PRO A 59 -11.84 -4.26 8.02
N VAL A 60 -10.70 -4.35 8.72
CA VAL A 60 -9.88 -3.23 9.14
C VAL A 60 -8.47 -3.36 8.56
N CYS A 61 -7.86 -2.24 8.15
CA CYS A 61 -6.63 -2.17 7.36
C CYS A 61 -5.47 -3.00 7.93
N ALA A 62 -4.92 -2.65 9.10
CA ALA A 62 -3.73 -3.30 9.63
C ALA A 62 -3.97 -4.79 9.97
N PRO A 63 -5.07 -5.18 10.62
CA PRO A 63 -5.37 -6.59 10.83
C PRO A 63 -5.50 -7.39 9.53
N SER A 64 -6.17 -6.85 8.51
CA SER A 64 -6.29 -7.50 7.20
C SER A 64 -4.92 -7.75 6.56
N ARG A 65 -4.05 -6.75 6.60
CA ARG A 65 -2.66 -6.82 6.09
C ARG A 65 -1.83 -7.82 6.88
N SER A 66 -2.00 -7.87 8.21
CA SER A 66 -1.35 -8.87 9.06
C SER A 66 -1.77 -10.29 8.73
N VAL A 67 -3.08 -10.53 8.56
CA VAL A 67 -3.61 -11.84 8.12
C VAL A 67 -3.03 -12.23 6.75
N LEU A 68 -3.00 -11.29 5.79
CA LEU A 68 -2.46 -11.52 4.45
C LEU A 68 -0.98 -11.88 4.48
N MET A 69 -0.17 -11.12 5.23
CA MET A 69 1.28 -11.33 5.27
C MET A 69 1.69 -12.59 6.03
N THR A 70 0.93 -12.99 7.05
CA THR A 70 1.30 -14.09 7.94
C THR A 70 0.55 -15.40 7.68
N GLY A 71 -0.56 -15.35 6.92
CA GLY A 71 -1.47 -16.49 6.77
C GLY A 71 -2.20 -16.88 8.07
N GLN A 72 -2.09 -16.06 9.12
CA GLN A 72 -2.74 -16.33 10.41
C GLN A 72 -4.18 -15.80 10.41
N HIS A 73 -5.11 -16.57 10.92
CA HIS A 73 -6.48 -16.13 11.13
C HIS A 73 -6.55 -14.92 12.07
N SER A 74 -7.52 -14.02 11.87
CA SER A 74 -7.68 -12.78 12.66
C SER A 74 -7.74 -12.99 14.19
N GLY A 75 -8.17 -14.16 14.66
CA GLY A 75 -8.13 -14.54 16.07
C GLY A 75 -6.74 -14.89 16.62
N HIS A 76 -5.75 -15.12 15.75
CA HIS A 76 -4.38 -15.51 16.12
C HIS A 76 -3.31 -14.51 15.68
N THR A 77 -3.61 -13.65 14.71
CA THR A 77 -2.66 -12.64 14.25
C THR A 77 -2.25 -11.68 15.36
N HIS A 78 -1.01 -11.22 15.33
CA HIS A 78 -0.48 -10.28 16.32
C HIS A 78 -1.16 -8.90 16.23
N ILE A 79 -1.32 -8.38 15.02
CA ILE A 79 -1.98 -7.07 14.80
C ILE A 79 -3.49 -7.29 14.65
N ARG A 80 -4.26 -6.79 15.63
CA ARG A 80 -5.72 -6.98 15.70
C ARG A 80 -6.53 -5.70 15.54
N GLY A 81 -5.88 -4.55 15.47
CA GLY A 81 -6.48 -3.23 15.32
C GLY A 81 -5.58 -2.27 14.57
N ASN A 82 -6.12 -1.09 14.23
CA ASN A 82 -5.34 0.02 13.69
C ASN A 82 -4.72 0.82 14.84
N ASP A 83 -3.87 0.18 15.65
CA ASP A 83 -3.34 0.77 16.86
C ASP A 83 -2.17 1.70 16.56
N GLU A 84 -2.36 3.00 16.82
CA GLU A 84 -1.25 3.92 16.96
C GLU A 84 -0.47 3.58 18.25
N TRP A 85 0.84 3.57 18.15
CA TRP A 85 1.71 3.19 19.29
C TRP A 85 1.92 4.39 20.21
N THR A 86 0.89 4.71 21.00
CA THR A 86 0.81 5.91 21.85
C THR A 86 1.88 5.96 22.94
N GLU A 87 2.45 4.82 23.33
CA GLU A 87 3.58 4.76 24.28
C GLU A 87 4.85 5.45 23.76
N ARG A 88 4.94 5.75 22.45
CA ARG A 88 6.02 6.53 21.85
C ARG A 88 5.86 8.04 22.05
N GLY A 89 4.70 8.51 22.45
CA GLY A 89 4.40 9.93 22.68
C GLY A 89 3.16 10.40 21.93
N ASP A 90 3.16 11.64 21.47
CA ASP A 90 2.02 12.26 20.75
C ASP A 90 1.92 11.78 19.29
N THR A 91 1.61 10.50 19.13
CA THR A 91 1.51 9.81 17.82
C THR A 91 0.29 10.25 17.01
N TRP A 92 -0.62 11.06 17.57
CA TRP A 92 -1.76 11.64 16.88
C TRP A 92 -1.48 13.05 16.33
N ASN A 93 -0.39 13.67 16.73
CA ASN A 93 0.03 14.97 16.25
C ASN A 93 0.83 14.85 14.95
N TYR A 94 0.18 15.12 13.83
CA TYR A 94 0.78 14.95 12.51
C TYR A 94 1.99 15.86 12.28
N ALA A 95 1.97 17.08 12.82
CA ALA A 95 3.11 17.99 12.76
C ALA A 95 4.30 17.46 13.56
N ALA A 96 4.06 16.97 14.78
CA ALA A 96 5.09 16.37 15.60
C ALA A 96 5.69 15.10 14.96
N MET A 97 4.86 14.26 14.31
CA MET A 97 5.32 13.10 13.56
C MET A 97 6.23 13.48 12.37
N PHE A 98 5.92 14.58 11.69
CA PHE A 98 6.78 15.07 10.61
C PHE A 98 8.13 15.55 11.14
N GLU A 99 8.16 16.28 12.26
CA GLU A 99 9.40 16.72 12.90
C GLU A 99 10.21 15.56 13.49
N ASN A 100 9.53 14.55 14.05
CA ASN A 100 10.17 13.42 14.70
C ASN A 100 9.60 12.08 14.20
N PRO A 101 10.31 11.34 13.29
CA PRO A 101 9.87 10.04 12.78
C PRO A 101 9.58 8.99 13.85
N PHE A 102 10.19 9.13 15.03
CA PHE A 102 9.92 8.23 16.16
C PHE A 102 8.45 8.25 16.59
N LEU A 103 7.74 9.36 16.36
CA LEU A 103 6.30 9.49 16.66
C LEU A 103 5.39 8.95 15.56
N GLU A 104 5.92 8.48 14.44
CA GLU A 104 5.16 7.86 13.36
C GLU A 104 4.70 6.46 13.81
N GLY A 105 3.49 6.40 14.33
CA GLY A 105 3.08 5.58 15.45
C GLY A 105 2.41 4.24 15.16
N GLN A 106 2.73 3.51 14.12
CA GLN A 106 2.13 2.18 13.93
C GLN A 106 2.79 1.13 14.83
N ARG A 107 1.96 0.38 15.61
CA ARG A 107 2.44 -0.76 16.39
C ARG A 107 3.04 -1.84 15.47
N PRO A 108 4.28 -2.31 15.73
CA PRO A 108 4.96 -3.23 14.82
C PRO A 108 4.48 -4.68 14.93
N ILE A 109 4.51 -5.39 13.80
CA ILE A 109 4.58 -6.85 13.81
C ILE A 109 5.93 -7.29 14.38
N LEU A 110 5.95 -8.40 15.10
CA LEU A 110 7.16 -8.92 15.72
C LEU A 110 8.06 -9.61 14.68
N ASP A 111 9.37 -9.45 14.82
CA ASP A 111 10.39 -10.13 13.99
C ASP A 111 10.30 -11.67 14.05
N SER A 112 9.76 -12.21 15.15
CA SER A 112 9.52 -13.65 15.30
C SER A 112 8.38 -14.22 14.46
N ILE A 113 7.57 -13.35 13.85
CA ILE A 113 6.42 -13.75 13.02
C ILE A 113 6.84 -13.72 11.56
N ILE A 114 6.90 -14.90 10.96
CA ILE A 114 7.35 -15.07 9.58
C ILE A 114 6.26 -14.58 8.62
N THR A 115 6.65 -13.74 7.67
CA THR A 115 5.81 -13.22 6.60
C THR A 115 5.97 -14.00 5.29
N VAL A 116 4.98 -13.90 4.41
CA VAL A 116 5.08 -14.46 3.05
C VAL A 116 6.27 -13.88 2.27
N ALA A 117 6.62 -12.62 2.51
CA ALA A 117 7.76 -11.96 1.85
C ALA A 117 9.09 -12.60 2.28
N GLU A 118 9.28 -12.90 3.57
CA GLU A 118 10.49 -13.61 4.06
C GLU A 118 10.59 -15.02 3.49
N ILE A 119 9.47 -15.74 3.34
CA ILE A 119 9.44 -17.07 2.72
C ILE A 119 9.89 -16.99 1.27
N LEU A 120 9.36 -16.01 0.51
CA LEU A 120 9.71 -15.82 -0.89
C LEU A 120 11.16 -15.32 -1.06
N GLN A 121 11.63 -14.42 -0.19
CA GLN A 121 13.01 -13.95 -0.18
C GLN A 121 13.97 -15.13 0.06
N LYS A 122 13.69 -15.98 1.07
CA LYS A 122 14.46 -17.21 1.34
C LYS A 122 14.40 -18.20 0.16
N ALA A 123 13.31 -18.19 -0.62
CA ALA A 123 13.20 -18.96 -1.84
C ALA A 123 13.94 -18.35 -3.05
N GLY A 124 14.61 -17.20 -2.88
CA GLY A 124 15.44 -16.55 -3.89
C GLY A 124 14.67 -15.58 -4.81
N TYR A 125 13.50 -15.14 -4.40
CA TYR A 125 12.80 -14.04 -5.07
C TYR A 125 13.41 -12.69 -4.68
N LYS A 126 13.44 -11.76 -5.63
CA LYS A 126 13.58 -10.33 -5.35
C LYS A 126 12.24 -9.81 -4.84
N THR A 127 12.23 -9.15 -3.69
CA THR A 127 10.99 -8.80 -3.01
C THR A 127 10.81 -7.30 -2.92
N GLY A 128 9.67 -6.79 -3.38
CA GLY A 128 9.32 -5.37 -3.32
C GLY A 128 7.95 -5.13 -2.72
N MET A 129 7.87 -4.07 -1.91
CA MET A 129 6.62 -3.56 -1.35
C MET A 129 6.44 -2.11 -1.75
N VAL A 130 5.31 -1.79 -2.36
CA VAL A 130 4.96 -0.41 -2.72
C VAL A 130 3.56 -0.09 -2.21
N GLY A 131 3.41 1.04 -1.51
CA GLY A 131 2.11 1.51 -1.04
C GLY A 131 1.96 1.59 0.48
N LYS A 132 0.77 1.26 0.98
CA LYS A 132 0.41 1.34 2.40
C LYS A 132 0.79 0.05 3.13
N TRP A 133 1.74 0.13 4.08
CA TRP A 133 2.21 -1.00 4.87
C TRP A 133 1.31 -1.30 6.08
N GLY A 134 1.40 -0.49 7.13
CA GLY A 134 0.53 -0.57 8.29
C GLY A 134 0.86 -1.67 9.32
N LEU A 135 2.04 -2.29 9.25
CA LEU A 135 2.46 -3.33 10.18
C LEU A 135 3.75 -2.99 10.94
N GLY A 136 4.19 -1.72 10.89
CA GLY A 136 5.35 -1.28 11.64
C GLY A 136 5.62 0.21 11.49
N ALA A 137 6.18 0.79 12.53
CA ALA A 137 6.63 2.17 12.56
C ALA A 137 8.10 2.28 12.15
N PRO A 138 8.57 3.43 11.68
CA PRO A 138 9.99 3.68 11.46
C PRO A 138 10.83 3.30 12.69
N THR A 139 12.04 2.82 12.46
CA THR A 139 13.00 2.36 13.49
C THR A 139 12.62 1.10 14.27
N THR A 140 11.54 0.40 13.88
CA THR A 140 11.12 -0.84 14.53
C THR A 140 11.50 -2.08 13.73
N GLU A 141 11.29 -3.25 14.34
CA GLU A 141 11.42 -4.54 13.66
C GLU A 141 10.35 -4.77 12.59
N GLY A 142 9.18 -4.09 12.71
CA GLY A 142 8.05 -4.25 11.80
C GLY A 142 8.13 -3.46 10.49
N VAL A 143 9.23 -2.73 10.19
CA VAL A 143 9.35 -2.05 8.88
C VAL A 143 9.48 -3.05 7.74
N PRO A 144 9.00 -2.73 6.51
CA PRO A 144 8.99 -3.67 5.40
C PRO A 144 10.35 -4.32 5.13
N ASN A 145 11.45 -3.56 5.19
CA ASN A 145 12.80 -4.07 4.93
C ASN A 145 13.31 -5.09 5.96
N LYS A 146 12.71 -5.16 7.15
CA LYS A 146 12.98 -6.18 8.15
C LYS A 146 11.97 -7.33 8.13
N GLN A 147 10.95 -7.22 7.31
CA GLN A 147 9.87 -8.21 7.14
C GLN A 147 9.92 -8.89 5.76
N GLY A 148 11.14 -9.01 5.20
CA GLY A 148 11.40 -9.78 3.99
C GLY A 148 11.28 -9.03 2.67
N PHE A 149 11.21 -7.70 2.68
CA PHE A 149 11.22 -6.89 1.45
C PHE A 149 12.59 -6.25 1.21
N ASP A 150 13.20 -6.54 0.06
CA ASP A 150 14.45 -5.93 -0.40
C ASP A 150 14.27 -4.45 -0.73
N PHE A 151 13.08 -4.09 -1.21
CA PHE A 151 12.70 -2.74 -1.60
C PHE A 151 11.36 -2.33 -0.97
N PHE A 152 11.29 -1.08 -0.52
CA PHE A 152 10.05 -0.46 -0.03
C PHE A 152 9.90 0.96 -0.53
N TYR A 153 8.68 1.33 -0.98
CA TYR A 153 8.31 2.72 -1.23
C TYR A 153 6.86 2.97 -0.84
N GLY A 154 6.61 3.88 0.13
CA GLY A 154 5.25 4.18 0.54
C GLY A 154 5.09 4.70 1.97
N TYR A 155 3.94 4.41 2.56
CA TYR A 155 3.60 4.76 3.94
C TYR A 155 3.92 3.61 4.90
N ASN A 156 4.74 3.85 5.92
CA ASN A 156 4.92 2.91 7.03
C ASN A 156 3.66 2.85 7.91
N CYS A 157 3.19 4.00 8.34
CA CYS A 157 2.00 4.14 9.17
C CYS A 157 0.74 4.18 8.29
N GLN A 158 -0.22 3.33 8.58
CA GLN A 158 -1.46 3.27 7.81
C GLN A 158 -2.30 4.55 7.91
N ARG A 159 -2.24 5.30 9.03
CA ARG A 159 -2.96 6.55 9.22
C ARG A 159 -2.47 7.65 8.28
N GLN A 160 -1.18 7.72 7.98
CA GLN A 160 -0.63 8.69 7.04
C GLN A 160 -1.15 8.47 5.61
N ALA A 161 -1.57 7.26 5.25
CA ALA A 161 -2.19 6.99 3.96
C ALA A 161 -3.62 7.57 3.82
N HIS A 162 -4.12 8.29 4.83
CA HIS A 162 -5.36 9.08 4.77
C HIS A 162 -5.11 10.54 4.32
N THR A 163 -4.00 10.80 3.67
CA THR A 163 -3.74 11.92 2.77
C THR A 163 -2.98 11.40 1.56
N LEU A 164 -3.46 11.69 0.35
CA LEU A 164 -2.81 11.26 -0.89
C LEU A 164 -1.80 12.29 -1.41
N TYR A 165 -1.62 13.41 -0.67
CA TYR A 165 -0.59 14.42 -0.87
C TYR A 165 0.20 14.62 0.43
N PRO A 166 0.93 13.58 0.88
CA PRO A 166 1.72 13.67 2.12
C PRO A 166 2.95 14.57 1.93
N MET A 167 3.55 15.01 3.02
CA MET A 167 4.83 15.74 2.99
C MET A 167 6.02 14.82 2.74
N HIS A 168 5.87 13.52 2.95
CA HIS A 168 6.90 12.52 2.66
C HIS A 168 6.30 11.14 2.45
N LEU A 169 7.04 10.32 1.74
CA LEU A 169 6.94 8.87 1.73
C LEU A 169 8.25 8.27 2.28
N TRP A 170 8.30 6.97 2.39
CA TRP A 170 9.51 6.25 2.77
C TRP A 170 10.05 5.48 1.56
N LYS A 171 11.33 5.67 1.26
CA LYS A 171 12.08 4.81 0.34
C LYS A 171 13.05 3.98 1.16
N ASN A 172 12.70 2.72 1.36
CA ASN A 172 13.32 1.87 2.37
C ASN A 172 13.23 2.52 3.76
N GLU A 173 14.33 2.73 4.45
CA GLU A 173 14.36 3.36 5.77
C GLU A 173 14.66 4.88 5.73
N VAL A 174 14.58 5.51 4.54
CA VAL A 174 14.87 6.94 4.36
C VAL A 174 13.61 7.67 3.90
N ARG A 175 13.35 8.85 4.46
CA ARG A 175 12.26 9.72 4.01
C ARG A 175 12.56 10.29 2.62
N ASP A 176 11.62 10.15 1.73
CA ASP A 176 11.53 10.86 0.46
C ASP A 176 10.60 12.06 0.66
N LEU A 177 11.20 13.27 0.74
CA LEU A 177 10.45 14.51 1.00
C LEU A 177 9.77 14.97 -0.28
N LEU A 178 8.48 15.28 -0.18
CA LEU A 178 7.64 15.68 -1.29
C LEU A 178 7.35 17.17 -1.28
N ASP A 179 7.10 17.75 -2.46
CA ASP A 179 6.76 19.17 -2.63
C ASP A 179 5.28 19.42 -2.30
N ASN A 180 4.89 19.09 -1.07
CA ASN A 180 3.54 19.28 -0.55
C ASN A 180 3.58 20.10 0.74
N LYS A 181 2.54 20.89 0.97
CA LYS A 181 2.33 21.50 2.29
C LYS A 181 1.65 20.51 3.24
N MET A 182 1.77 20.78 4.53
CA MET A 182 1.14 19.95 5.55
C MET A 182 -0.40 20.05 5.48
N ILE A 183 -1.03 18.92 5.22
CA ILE A 183 -2.47 18.70 5.41
C ILE A 183 -2.59 17.46 6.28
N PRO A 184 -3.11 17.58 7.50
CA PRO A 184 -3.30 16.42 8.37
C PRO A 184 -4.20 15.37 7.71
N PRO A 185 -3.98 14.08 7.97
CA PRO A 185 -4.93 13.03 7.58
C PRO A 185 -6.34 13.33 8.08
N HIS A 186 -7.35 12.96 7.31
CA HIS A 186 -8.77 13.20 7.61
C HIS A 186 -9.18 14.68 7.71
N SER A 187 -8.44 15.59 7.07
CA SER A 187 -8.87 16.99 7.01
C SER A 187 -10.16 17.16 6.23
N ASP A 188 -11.12 17.85 6.81
CA ASP A 188 -12.41 18.17 6.21
C ASP A 188 -12.35 19.42 5.31
N LEU A 189 -13.34 19.56 4.45
CA LEU A 189 -13.60 20.82 3.75
C LEU A 189 -13.91 21.93 4.77
N LYS A 190 -13.61 23.17 4.38
CA LYS A 190 -14.00 24.35 5.21
C LYS A 190 -15.50 24.35 5.46
N GLN A 191 -15.90 24.76 6.65
CA GLN A 191 -17.31 24.87 7.01
C GLN A 191 -18.08 25.73 5.98
N GLY A 192 -19.16 25.20 5.44
CA GLY A 192 -19.98 25.86 4.43
C GLY A 192 -19.49 25.75 2.98
N ALA A 193 -18.39 25.05 2.74
CA ALA A 193 -17.95 24.74 1.39
C ALA A 193 -18.89 23.74 0.72
N ASP A 194 -19.19 23.95 -0.55
CA ASP A 194 -19.97 23.02 -1.35
C ASP A 194 -19.11 21.84 -1.80
N PRO A 195 -19.40 20.59 -1.39
CA PRO A 195 -18.65 19.42 -1.82
C PRO A 195 -18.72 19.15 -3.33
N SER A 196 -19.72 19.68 -4.04
CA SER A 196 -19.86 19.56 -5.49
C SER A 196 -19.03 20.60 -6.27
N ASP A 197 -18.57 21.68 -5.60
CA ASP A 197 -17.74 22.72 -6.22
C ASP A 197 -16.26 22.34 -6.17
N PRO A 198 -15.59 22.13 -7.33
CA PRO A 198 -14.15 21.87 -7.38
C PRO A 198 -13.29 22.95 -6.70
N ALA A 199 -13.78 24.21 -6.62
CA ALA A 199 -13.07 25.29 -5.93
C ALA A 199 -12.96 25.06 -4.42
N SER A 200 -13.87 24.29 -3.82
CA SER A 200 -13.83 23.91 -2.41
C SER A 200 -12.60 23.09 -2.06
N TYR A 201 -12.00 22.40 -3.03
CA TYR A 201 -10.83 21.53 -2.86
C TYR A 201 -9.49 22.20 -3.19
N LYS A 202 -9.48 23.50 -3.46
CA LYS A 202 -8.24 24.22 -3.86
C LYS A 202 -7.09 24.09 -2.86
N ASP A 203 -7.41 23.99 -1.57
CA ASP A 203 -6.42 23.88 -0.50
C ASP A 203 -5.87 22.45 -0.37
N PHE A 204 -6.53 21.46 -0.98
CA PHE A 204 -6.12 20.05 -1.03
C PHE A 204 -5.40 19.69 -2.33
N LYS A 205 -5.37 20.60 -3.30
CA LYS A 205 -4.62 20.40 -4.54
C LYS A 205 -3.16 20.74 -4.29
N LEU A 206 -2.30 19.74 -4.30
CA LEU A 206 -0.88 19.85 -4.07
C LEU A 206 -0.08 19.31 -5.27
N ASN A 207 1.24 19.26 -5.18
CA ASN A 207 2.11 18.96 -6.31
C ASN A 207 2.32 17.45 -6.49
N ASP A 208 2.76 16.77 -5.43
CA ASP A 208 3.17 15.37 -5.48
C ASP A 208 2.06 14.44 -5.03
N TYR A 209 1.40 13.78 -5.99
CA TYR A 209 0.34 12.80 -5.73
C TYR A 209 0.96 11.42 -5.46
N ALA A 210 0.87 10.96 -4.22
CA ALA A 210 1.52 9.74 -3.75
C ALA A 210 1.19 8.48 -4.58
N PRO A 211 -0.07 8.24 -5.04
CA PRO A 211 -0.36 7.07 -5.87
C PRO A 211 0.38 7.04 -7.20
N GLU A 212 0.63 8.21 -7.84
CA GLU A 212 1.43 8.28 -9.08
C GLU A 212 2.90 7.97 -8.82
N LEU A 213 3.47 8.49 -7.73
CA LEU A 213 4.84 8.18 -7.33
C LEU A 213 5.01 6.69 -7.01
N MET A 214 4.05 6.11 -6.30
CA MET A 214 4.01 4.67 -6.00
C MET A 214 3.91 3.83 -7.27
N HIS A 215 3.04 4.23 -8.20
CA HIS A 215 2.92 3.55 -9.49
C HIS A 215 4.25 3.54 -10.25
N LYS A 216 4.92 4.70 -10.31
CA LYS A 216 6.24 4.82 -10.94
C LYS A 216 7.28 3.90 -10.29
N GLU A 217 7.35 3.88 -8.96
CA GLU A 217 8.31 3.02 -8.25
C GLU A 217 7.98 1.52 -8.39
N ALA A 218 6.71 1.17 -8.49
CA ALA A 218 6.30 -0.21 -8.79
C ALA A 218 6.76 -0.66 -10.18
N LEU A 219 6.61 0.19 -11.20
CA LEU A 219 7.10 -0.09 -12.56
C LEU A 219 8.63 -0.14 -12.61
N ASN A 220 9.33 0.75 -11.91
CA ASN A 220 10.78 0.73 -11.80
C ASN A 220 11.26 -0.59 -11.17
N PHE A 221 10.64 -1.02 -10.08
CA PHE A 221 10.98 -2.30 -9.44
C PHE A 221 10.82 -3.49 -10.40
N ILE A 222 9.75 -3.53 -11.19
CA ILE A 222 9.52 -4.59 -12.19
C ILE A 222 10.63 -4.56 -13.26
N GLU A 223 10.94 -3.38 -13.80
CA GLU A 223 11.96 -3.24 -14.85
C GLU A 223 13.36 -3.63 -14.35
N GLU A 224 13.73 -3.23 -13.15
CA GLU A 224 15.02 -3.53 -12.54
C GLU A 224 15.19 -5.01 -12.19
N ASN A 225 14.09 -5.74 -11.98
CA ASN A 225 14.12 -7.14 -11.53
C ASN A 225 13.56 -8.15 -12.55
N LYS A 226 13.24 -7.73 -13.78
CA LYS A 226 12.58 -8.57 -14.80
C LYS A 226 13.35 -9.84 -15.17
N ASP A 227 14.66 -9.86 -14.97
CA ASP A 227 15.54 -11.00 -15.29
C ASP A 227 15.66 -12.02 -14.13
N PHE A 228 15.00 -11.75 -13.00
CA PHE A 228 14.98 -12.60 -11.81
C PHE A 228 13.55 -12.93 -11.41
N PRO A 229 13.29 -14.06 -10.74
CA PRO A 229 11.99 -14.24 -10.10
C PRO A 229 11.80 -13.15 -9.05
N PHE A 230 10.67 -12.44 -9.13
CA PHE A 230 10.36 -11.38 -8.17
C PHE A 230 8.95 -11.52 -7.59
N PHE A 231 8.79 -10.99 -6.38
CA PHE A 231 7.52 -10.77 -5.71
C PHE A 231 7.33 -9.29 -5.47
N LEU A 232 6.30 -8.71 -6.07
CA LEU A 232 5.87 -7.34 -5.81
C LEU A 232 4.53 -7.35 -5.06
N TYR A 233 4.52 -6.81 -3.86
CA TYR A 233 3.30 -6.47 -3.13
C TYR A 233 2.98 -4.99 -3.35
N TYR A 234 2.03 -4.71 -4.26
CA TYR A 234 1.54 -3.36 -4.54
C TYR A 234 0.27 -3.10 -3.76
N ALA A 235 0.42 -2.48 -2.58
CA ALA A 235 -0.66 -2.16 -1.65
C ALA A 235 -1.15 -0.73 -1.89
N SER A 236 -1.92 -0.52 -2.97
CA SER A 236 -2.48 0.77 -3.31
C SER A 236 -3.32 1.35 -2.18
N PRO A 237 -3.15 2.64 -1.79
CA PRO A 237 -4.03 3.29 -0.84
C PRO A 237 -5.39 3.64 -1.43
N LEU A 238 -5.60 3.44 -2.74
CA LEU A 238 -6.85 3.73 -3.44
C LEU A 238 -7.81 2.53 -3.42
N PRO A 239 -9.12 2.79 -3.41
CA PRO A 239 -9.84 4.07 -3.40
C PRO A 239 -10.22 4.57 -1.99
N HIS A 240 -9.51 4.17 -0.92
CA HIS A 240 -9.79 4.61 0.44
C HIS A 240 -9.87 6.14 0.57
N ALA A 241 -10.75 6.64 1.45
CA ALA A 241 -10.83 8.06 1.77
C ALA A 241 -9.50 8.63 2.33
N PRO A 242 -9.16 9.90 2.04
CA PRO A 242 -9.94 10.91 1.34
C PRO A 242 -10.02 10.66 -0.17
N LEU A 243 -11.15 11.01 -0.79
CA LEU A 243 -11.36 10.84 -2.23
C LEU A 243 -10.64 11.95 -3.01
N GLN A 244 -9.33 11.96 -2.93
CA GLN A 244 -8.47 12.89 -3.64
C GLN A 244 -8.03 12.28 -4.97
N ALA A 245 -8.35 12.95 -6.07
CA ALA A 245 -7.94 12.54 -7.41
C ALA A 245 -7.33 13.71 -8.19
N PRO A 246 -6.34 13.45 -9.08
CA PRO A 246 -5.86 14.45 -10.01
C PRO A 246 -6.99 14.99 -10.90
N ARG A 247 -6.91 16.28 -11.24
CA ARG A 247 -7.98 17.01 -11.94
C ARG A 247 -8.37 16.37 -13.28
N ASN A 248 -7.44 15.84 -14.03
CA ASN A 248 -7.68 15.16 -15.30
C ASN A 248 -8.66 13.98 -15.15
N TRP A 249 -8.60 13.23 -14.06
CA TRP A 249 -9.55 12.13 -13.80
C TRP A 249 -10.93 12.64 -13.39
N VAL A 250 -10.98 13.71 -12.59
CA VAL A 250 -12.25 14.34 -12.22
C VAL A 250 -12.94 14.87 -13.47
N ASP A 251 -12.22 15.58 -14.34
CA ASP A 251 -12.78 16.15 -15.59
C ASP A 251 -13.23 15.06 -16.57
N TYR A 252 -12.55 13.92 -16.61
CA TYR A 252 -12.93 12.77 -17.45
C TYR A 252 -14.34 12.24 -17.12
N TYR A 253 -14.65 12.12 -15.82
CA TYR A 253 -15.95 11.59 -15.38
C TYR A 253 -17.05 12.64 -15.19
N GLN A 254 -16.75 13.92 -15.34
CA GLN A 254 -17.74 15.01 -15.32
C GLN A 254 -18.34 15.33 -16.69
N GLN A 255 -17.85 14.71 -17.76
CA GLN A 255 -18.38 14.84 -19.12
C GLN A 255 -19.60 13.93 -19.33
#